data_7584179876c4a2970e29c072e9f45af4
#
_entry.id   7584179876c4a2970e29c072e9f45af4
#
_cell.length_a   1.000
_cell.length_b   1.000
_cell.length_c   1.000
_cell.angle_alpha   90.00
_cell.angle_beta   90.00
_cell.angle_gamma   90.00
#
_symmetry.space_group_name_H-M   'P 1'
#
loop_
_entity.id
_entity.type
_entity.pdbx_description
1 polymer ?
#
loop_
_entity_poly.entity_id
_entity_poly.type
_entity_poly.pdbx_seq_one_letter_code
_entity_poly.pdbx_strand_id
1 'polypeptide(L)'
;QVEEGMDKKLLKVLKKELHIKEDDIFHINGPLDLTFLMKLSGMEGYDELKVPKYTPQQPKWLNSEENLFTQIRNHDVLLHHPYESFDPVVNFVREAAKDPDVLAIKQPLYRVSSHSPIIASLAAAAENGKQVTVLVELKARFDEENNIVWARMLEKAGCHVIYGLVGLKTHSKITLVVRREEDGIRRYLHLGTGNYHDGTARLYTDFGLLTADPTLTSDAVAFFRGLESGGAEALEELVTAPDQLAPTLLDLIERECGHALAGRGARIVAKMNSLSDKAIIRALLNAGRAGVEIDLIVRGICCVIPEIEGVSDNIHVRSIVGRNLEHARAFVFENGGQREVYLSSADWMPRNLYRRVEL
;
A
#
# COMPACT_ATOMS: atom_id res chain seq x y z
N GLN A 1 -26.17 8.19 -5.18
CA GLN A 1 -27.05 7.43 -6.08
C GLN A 1 -28.38 7.20 -5.38
N VAL A 2 -29.48 7.30 -6.12
CA VAL A 2 -30.86 7.05 -5.64
C VAL A 2 -31.61 6.19 -6.67
N GLU A 3 -32.60 5.43 -6.23
CA GLU A 3 -33.51 4.73 -7.14
C GLU A 3 -34.35 5.75 -7.91
N GLU A 4 -34.69 5.45 -9.15
CA GLU A 4 -35.43 6.34 -10.06
C GLU A 4 -36.80 6.75 -9.48
N GLY A 5 -37.44 5.84 -8.74
CA GLY A 5 -38.74 6.05 -8.08
C GLY A 5 -38.67 6.63 -6.68
N MET A 6 -37.54 7.13 -6.20
CA MET A 6 -37.40 7.63 -4.84
C MET A 6 -38.36 8.78 -4.53
N ASP A 7 -38.95 8.76 -3.33
CA ASP A 7 -39.88 9.81 -2.86
C ASP A 7 -39.17 11.20 -2.86
N LYS A 8 -39.83 12.15 -3.52
CA LYS A 8 -39.28 13.51 -3.72
C LYS A 8 -39.05 14.29 -2.41
N LYS A 9 -39.91 14.02 -1.37
CA LYS A 9 -39.77 14.69 -0.07
C LYS A 9 -38.55 14.15 0.67
N LEU A 10 -38.34 12.83 0.62
CA LEU A 10 -37.17 12.17 1.20
C LEU A 10 -35.88 12.64 0.49
N LEU A 11 -35.89 12.70 -0.84
CA LEU A 11 -34.78 13.21 -1.62
C LEU A 11 -34.41 14.67 -1.23
N LYS A 12 -35.44 15.52 -1.01
CA LYS A 12 -35.22 16.90 -0.55
C LYS A 12 -34.55 16.97 0.82
N VAL A 13 -34.91 16.07 1.74
CA VAL A 13 -34.29 15.95 3.06
C VAL A 13 -32.82 15.55 2.90
N LEU A 14 -32.53 14.49 2.12
CA LEU A 14 -31.16 14.02 1.87
C LEU A 14 -30.29 15.11 1.25
N LYS A 15 -30.78 15.84 0.26
CA LYS A 15 -30.07 16.96 -0.37
C LYS A 15 -29.67 18.02 0.66
N LYS A 16 -30.59 18.38 1.55
CA LYS A 16 -30.37 19.38 2.59
C LYS A 16 -29.33 18.91 3.61
N GLU A 17 -29.49 17.71 4.13
CA GLU A 17 -28.61 17.15 5.19
C GLU A 17 -27.20 16.82 4.68
N LEU A 18 -27.08 16.37 3.43
CA LEU A 18 -25.80 16.06 2.80
C LEU A 18 -25.14 17.23 2.09
N HIS A 19 -25.84 18.40 2.04
CA HIS A 19 -25.36 19.61 1.34
C HIS A 19 -24.98 19.38 -0.13
N ILE A 20 -25.75 18.53 -0.84
CA ILE A 20 -25.52 18.19 -2.25
C ILE A 20 -26.49 18.92 -3.18
N LYS A 21 -26.06 19.15 -4.43
CA LYS A 21 -26.84 19.80 -5.50
C LYS A 21 -27.50 18.74 -6.40
N GLU A 22 -28.33 19.20 -7.34
CA GLU A 22 -29.00 18.30 -8.31
C GLU A 22 -27.96 17.53 -9.16
N ASP A 23 -26.92 18.20 -9.61
CA ASP A 23 -25.86 17.63 -10.44
C ASP A 23 -25.04 16.53 -9.72
N ASP A 24 -25.15 16.46 -8.39
CA ASP A 24 -24.50 15.42 -7.58
C ASP A 24 -25.35 14.16 -7.43
N ILE A 25 -26.57 14.14 -8.01
CA ILE A 25 -27.54 13.07 -7.84
C ILE A 25 -27.67 12.24 -9.12
N PHE A 26 -27.42 10.95 -8.98
CA PHE A 26 -27.56 9.98 -10.07
C PHE A 26 -28.78 9.09 -9.80
N HIS A 27 -29.76 9.16 -10.67
CA HIS A 27 -30.94 8.31 -10.65
C HIS A 27 -30.61 6.98 -11.35
N ILE A 28 -30.83 5.87 -10.65
CA ILE A 28 -30.50 4.54 -11.12
C ILE A 28 -31.80 3.74 -11.36
N ASN A 29 -31.95 3.28 -12.58
CA ASN A 29 -33.05 2.35 -12.93
C ASN A 29 -32.57 0.92 -12.69
N GLY A 30 -32.73 0.46 -11.45
CA GLY A 30 -32.29 -0.87 -11.01
C GLY A 30 -31.90 -0.89 -9.54
N PRO A 31 -31.46 -2.04 -9.02
CA PRO A 31 -31.05 -2.16 -7.62
C PRO A 31 -29.77 -1.37 -7.35
N LEU A 32 -29.73 -0.61 -6.27
CA LEU A 32 -28.53 0.11 -5.81
C LEU A 32 -27.54 -0.82 -5.13
N ASP A 33 -28.03 -1.78 -4.36
CA ASP A 33 -27.18 -2.79 -3.73
C ASP A 33 -27.03 -3.99 -4.67
N LEU A 34 -25.80 -4.14 -5.20
CA LEU A 34 -25.42 -5.23 -6.09
C LEU A 34 -24.70 -6.37 -5.36
N THR A 35 -24.62 -6.34 -4.02
CA THR A 35 -23.85 -7.35 -3.25
C THR A 35 -24.44 -8.75 -3.37
N PHE A 36 -25.73 -8.89 -3.69
CA PHE A 36 -26.34 -10.19 -3.96
C PHE A 36 -25.68 -10.94 -5.14
N LEU A 37 -25.08 -10.22 -6.09
CA LEU A 37 -24.35 -10.82 -7.22
C LEU A 37 -23.12 -11.61 -6.77
N MET A 38 -22.58 -11.34 -5.58
CA MET A 38 -21.49 -12.13 -5.01
C MET A 38 -21.91 -13.58 -4.75
N LYS A 39 -23.13 -13.78 -4.26
CA LYS A 39 -23.71 -15.12 -4.06
C LYS A 39 -23.97 -15.81 -5.39
N LEU A 40 -24.51 -15.10 -6.37
CA LEU A 40 -24.73 -15.61 -7.72
C LEU A 40 -23.41 -16.03 -8.38
N SER A 41 -22.38 -15.19 -8.32
CA SER A 41 -21.04 -15.50 -8.85
C SER A 41 -20.37 -16.69 -8.15
N GLY A 42 -20.71 -16.93 -6.87
CA GLY A 42 -20.20 -18.05 -6.07
C GLY A 42 -20.92 -19.39 -6.26
N MET A 43 -22.00 -19.45 -7.07
CA MET A 43 -22.75 -20.70 -7.26
C MET A 43 -21.89 -21.82 -7.82
N GLU A 44 -22.06 -23.02 -7.24
CA GLU A 44 -21.40 -24.23 -7.70
C GLU A 44 -22.03 -24.74 -9.02
N GLY A 45 -21.26 -25.47 -9.83
CA GLY A 45 -21.73 -26.06 -11.07
C GLY A 45 -21.70 -25.11 -12.30
N TYR A 46 -21.13 -23.90 -12.13
CA TYR A 46 -21.00 -22.90 -13.22
C TYR A 46 -19.56 -22.43 -13.38
N ASP A 47 -18.60 -23.34 -13.17
CA ASP A 47 -17.18 -22.96 -13.18
C ASP A 47 -16.69 -22.59 -14.59
N GLU A 48 -17.33 -23.08 -15.64
CA GLU A 48 -17.07 -22.72 -17.03
C GLU A 48 -17.46 -21.27 -17.37
N LEU A 49 -18.33 -20.65 -16.59
CA LEU A 49 -18.71 -19.23 -16.72
C LEU A 49 -17.83 -18.29 -15.91
N LYS A 50 -16.91 -18.83 -15.11
CA LYS A 50 -15.99 -18.05 -14.28
C LYS A 50 -14.65 -17.86 -15.00
N VAL A 51 -13.98 -16.76 -14.71
CA VAL A 51 -12.62 -16.55 -15.19
C VAL A 51 -11.71 -17.63 -14.62
N PRO A 52 -10.96 -18.39 -15.44
CA PRO A 52 -10.09 -19.45 -14.98
C PRO A 52 -9.10 -18.94 -13.93
N LYS A 53 -8.92 -19.68 -12.83
CA LYS A 53 -7.87 -19.38 -11.86
C LYS A 53 -6.51 -19.57 -12.55
N TYR A 54 -5.59 -18.66 -12.29
CA TYR A 54 -4.20 -18.86 -12.69
C TYR A 54 -3.32 -19.08 -11.45
N THR A 55 -2.23 -19.79 -11.66
CA THR A 55 -1.24 -20.04 -10.61
C THR A 55 -0.18 -18.94 -10.69
N PRO A 56 0.05 -18.18 -9.61
CA PRO A 56 1.14 -17.22 -9.56
C PRO A 56 2.48 -17.91 -9.85
N GLN A 57 3.32 -17.26 -10.63
CA GLN A 57 4.61 -17.81 -11.01
C GLN A 57 5.64 -17.60 -9.89
N GLN A 58 6.60 -18.48 -9.79
CA GLN A 58 7.76 -18.22 -8.95
C GLN A 58 8.58 -17.08 -9.58
N PRO A 59 9.09 -16.14 -8.76
CA PRO A 59 9.94 -15.08 -9.27
C PRO A 59 11.20 -15.67 -9.93
N LYS A 60 11.51 -15.25 -11.15
CA LYS A 60 12.63 -15.78 -11.93
C LYS A 60 14.00 -15.56 -11.27
N TRP A 61 14.09 -14.56 -10.41
CA TRP A 61 15.31 -14.11 -9.74
C TRP A 61 15.56 -14.83 -8.41
N LEU A 62 14.62 -15.68 -7.96
CA LEU A 62 14.74 -16.43 -6.72
C LEU A 62 14.92 -17.92 -7.01
N ASN A 63 15.98 -18.49 -6.45
CA ASN A 63 16.22 -19.92 -6.44
C ASN A 63 15.68 -20.54 -5.15
N SER A 64 14.72 -21.46 -5.25
CA SER A 64 14.09 -22.10 -4.09
C SER A 64 15.05 -23.01 -3.28
N GLU A 65 16.21 -23.37 -3.84
CA GLU A 65 17.21 -24.23 -3.20
C GLU A 65 18.26 -23.42 -2.41
N GLU A 66 18.33 -22.12 -2.61
CA GLU A 66 19.28 -21.24 -1.93
C GLU A 66 18.61 -20.47 -0.77
N ASN A 67 19.39 -20.22 0.28
CA ASN A 67 18.93 -19.38 1.40
C ASN A 67 18.49 -17.99 0.92
N LEU A 68 17.30 -17.59 1.31
CA LEU A 68 16.69 -16.32 0.84
C LEU A 68 17.52 -15.10 1.26
N PHE A 69 18.09 -15.10 2.46
CA PHE A 69 18.92 -13.97 2.92
C PHE A 69 20.20 -13.82 2.09
N THR A 70 20.81 -14.93 1.66
CA THR A 70 21.96 -14.90 0.76
C THR A 70 21.59 -14.26 -0.58
N GLN A 71 20.44 -14.60 -1.14
CA GLN A 71 19.97 -14.03 -2.40
C GLN A 71 19.70 -12.54 -2.28
N ILE A 72 18.95 -12.12 -1.23
CA ILE A 72 18.64 -10.70 -0.97
C ILE A 72 19.91 -9.88 -0.72
N ARG A 73 20.93 -10.47 -0.10
CA ARG A 73 22.23 -9.82 0.09
C ARG A 73 22.95 -9.52 -1.23
N ASN A 74 22.75 -10.36 -2.23
CA ASN A 74 23.43 -10.24 -3.51
C ASN A 74 22.73 -9.30 -4.49
N HIS A 75 21.40 -9.20 -4.41
CA HIS A 75 20.59 -8.33 -5.27
C HIS A 75 19.19 -8.09 -4.67
N ASP A 76 18.63 -6.95 -4.98
CA ASP A 76 17.26 -6.64 -4.66
C ASP A 76 16.28 -7.52 -5.44
N VAL A 77 15.17 -7.90 -4.82
CA VAL A 77 14.11 -8.70 -5.44
C VAL A 77 12.81 -7.93 -5.44
N LEU A 78 12.42 -7.47 -6.62
CA LEU A 78 11.11 -6.86 -6.84
C LEU A 78 10.09 -7.93 -7.21
N LEU A 79 8.97 -7.94 -6.50
CA LEU A 79 7.85 -8.86 -6.68
C LEU A 79 6.63 -8.10 -7.18
N HIS A 80 5.91 -8.68 -8.15
CA HIS A 80 4.66 -8.12 -8.67
C HIS A 80 3.52 -9.13 -8.49
N HIS A 81 2.77 -8.97 -7.40
CA HIS A 81 1.59 -9.78 -7.12
C HIS A 81 0.40 -9.32 -7.96
N PRO A 82 -0.52 -10.22 -8.31
CA PRO A 82 -0.57 -11.65 -8.06
C PRO A 82 0.12 -12.49 -9.16
N TYR A 83 0.80 -11.86 -10.11
CA TYR A 83 1.46 -12.55 -11.23
C TYR A 83 2.62 -13.39 -10.73
N GLU A 84 3.38 -12.85 -9.77
CA GLU A 84 4.38 -13.59 -9.00
C GLU A 84 3.81 -13.96 -7.63
N SER A 85 4.25 -15.13 -7.11
CA SER A 85 3.78 -15.67 -5.83
C SER A 85 4.12 -14.74 -4.66
N PHE A 86 3.23 -14.71 -3.67
CA PHE A 86 3.46 -14.08 -2.37
C PHE A 86 4.32 -14.95 -1.44
N ASP A 87 4.59 -16.19 -1.82
CA ASP A 87 5.35 -17.14 -1.01
C ASP A 87 6.74 -16.62 -0.59
N PRO A 88 7.52 -15.90 -1.43
CA PRO A 88 8.78 -15.31 -0.98
C PRO A 88 8.64 -14.38 0.22
N VAL A 89 7.56 -13.60 0.31
CA VAL A 89 7.29 -12.72 1.46
C VAL A 89 6.96 -13.53 2.71
N VAL A 90 6.17 -14.59 2.56
CA VAL A 90 5.88 -15.55 3.65
C VAL A 90 7.15 -16.26 4.10
N ASN A 91 7.97 -16.73 3.14
CA ASN A 91 9.22 -17.42 3.40
C ASN A 91 10.24 -16.50 4.09
N PHE A 92 10.27 -15.23 3.74
CA PHE A 92 11.15 -14.24 4.40
C PHE A 92 10.96 -14.25 5.93
N VAL A 93 9.71 -14.24 6.39
CA VAL A 93 9.40 -14.29 7.83
C VAL A 93 9.58 -15.72 8.39
N ARG A 94 9.22 -16.73 7.61
CA ARG A 94 9.33 -18.15 8.02
C ARG A 94 10.78 -18.58 8.18
N GLU A 95 11.66 -18.24 7.27
CA GLU A 95 13.08 -18.52 7.36
C GLU A 95 13.70 -17.73 8.51
N ALA A 96 13.36 -16.44 8.66
CA ALA A 96 13.79 -15.65 9.79
C ALA A 96 13.42 -16.27 11.15
N ALA A 97 12.24 -16.90 11.25
CA ALA A 97 11.81 -17.55 12.49
C ALA A 97 12.65 -18.76 12.86
N LYS A 98 13.18 -19.49 11.87
CA LYS A 98 13.94 -20.73 12.04
C LYS A 98 15.45 -20.53 12.11
N ASP A 99 15.97 -19.50 11.45
CA ASP A 99 17.41 -19.23 11.31
C ASP A 99 18.02 -18.85 12.66
N PRO A 100 19.00 -19.60 13.19
CA PRO A 100 19.61 -19.33 14.50
C PRO A 100 20.37 -17.99 14.54
N ASP A 101 20.81 -17.48 13.40
CA ASP A 101 21.54 -16.22 13.29
C ASP A 101 20.63 -14.98 13.26
N VAL A 102 19.31 -15.14 13.07
CA VAL A 102 18.36 -14.06 13.17
C VAL A 102 18.16 -13.67 14.63
N LEU A 103 18.37 -12.38 14.93
CA LEU A 103 18.31 -11.80 16.26
C LEU A 103 16.96 -11.13 16.55
N ALA A 104 16.42 -10.42 15.55
CA ALA A 104 15.19 -9.66 15.72
C ALA A 104 14.34 -9.62 14.45
N ILE A 105 13.02 -9.50 14.65
CA ILE A 105 12.04 -9.24 13.58
C ILE A 105 11.12 -8.12 14.04
N LYS A 106 10.90 -7.11 13.19
CA LYS A 106 9.94 -6.03 13.45
C LYS A 106 8.95 -5.92 12.30
N GLN A 107 7.64 -5.89 12.61
CA GLN A 107 6.60 -5.87 11.58
C GLN A 107 5.30 -5.20 12.07
N PRO A 108 4.74 -4.20 11.37
CA PRO A 108 3.37 -3.76 11.60
C PRO A 108 2.38 -4.67 10.89
N LEU A 109 1.27 -4.98 11.53
CA LEU A 109 0.18 -5.78 11.03
C LEU A 109 -1.11 -4.95 11.02
N TYR A 110 -1.70 -4.80 9.85
CA TYR A 110 -2.96 -4.08 9.66
C TYR A 110 -4.12 -5.05 9.40
N ARG A 111 -3.97 -5.91 8.42
CA ARG A 111 -4.96 -6.91 8.00
C ARG A 111 -4.25 -8.19 7.60
N VAL A 112 -4.61 -9.28 8.24
CA VAL A 112 -4.03 -10.60 8.02
C VAL A 112 -5.14 -11.65 7.87
N SER A 113 -4.85 -12.77 7.24
CA SER A 113 -5.79 -13.88 7.11
C SER A 113 -6.04 -14.58 8.46
N SER A 114 -7.18 -15.26 8.58
CA SER A 114 -7.56 -15.98 9.80
C SER A 114 -6.58 -17.10 10.20
N HIS A 115 -5.82 -17.66 9.24
CA HIS A 115 -4.78 -18.66 9.44
C HIS A 115 -3.46 -18.17 8.82
N SER A 116 -3.05 -16.96 9.17
CA SER A 116 -1.89 -16.30 8.58
C SER A 116 -0.59 -17.09 8.88
N PRO A 117 0.13 -17.54 7.83
CA PRO A 117 1.44 -18.17 8.01
C PRO A 117 2.49 -17.18 8.56
N ILE A 118 2.30 -15.88 8.34
CA ILE A 118 3.16 -14.82 8.87
C ILE A 118 2.98 -14.70 10.38
N ILE A 119 1.74 -14.69 10.88
CA ILE A 119 1.46 -14.67 12.34
C ILE A 119 2.07 -15.88 13.01
N ALA A 120 1.87 -17.09 12.44
CA ALA A 120 2.45 -18.31 12.97
C ALA A 120 3.99 -18.27 12.99
N SER A 121 4.61 -17.69 11.97
CA SER A 121 6.06 -17.53 11.91
C SER A 121 6.59 -16.51 12.93
N LEU A 122 5.90 -15.39 13.15
CA LEU A 122 6.28 -14.42 14.17
C LEU A 122 6.19 -15.00 15.58
N ALA A 123 5.14 -15.77 15.89
CA ALA A 123 5.00 -16.47 17.15
C ALA A 123 6.14 -17.49 17.35
N ALA A 124 6.40 -18.34 16.35
CA ALA A 124 7.50 -19.30 16.38
C ALA A 124 8.88 -18.63 16.52
N ALA A 125 9.08 -17.45 15.92
CA ALA A 125 10.31 -16.69 16.10
C ALA A 125 10.55 -16.29 17.56
N ALA A 126 9.51 -15.78 18.24
CA ALA A 126 9.60 -15.42 19.66
C ALA A 126 9.82 -16.65 20.55
N GLU A 127 9.10 -17.74 20.30
CA GLU A 127 9.31 -19.03 20.99
C GLU A 127 10.73 -19.57 20.80
N ASN A 128 11.37 -19.30 19.65
CA ASN A 128 12.78 -19.63 19.37
C ASN A 128 13.78 -18.60 19.96
N GLY A 129 13.32 -17.70 20.85
CA GLY A 129 14.17 -16.77 21.59
C GLY A 129 14.58 -15.49 20.82
N LYS A 130 13.97 -15.21 19.66
CA LYS A 130 14.24 -13.99 18.90
C LYS A 130 13.48 -12.79 19.48
N GLN A 131 14.03 -11.59 19.32
CA GLN A 131 13.33 -10.36 19.66
C GLN A 131 12.30 -10.03 18.56
N VAL A 132 11.02 -10.24 18.85
CA VAL A 132 9.94 -9.98 17.89
C VAL A 132 9.09 -8.80 18.37
N THR A 133 9.09 -7.70 17.61
CA THR A 133 8.22 -6.54 17.85
C THR A 133 7.15 -6.49 16.77
N VAL A 134 5.90 -6.49 17.20
CA VAL A 134 4.75 -6.41 16.29
C VAL A 134 3.85 -5.24 16.67
N LEU A 135 3.62 -4.33 15.73
CA LEU A 135 2.62 -3.29 15.90
C LEU A 135 1.30 -3.77 15.29
N VAL A 136 0.27 -3.92 16.12
CA VAL A 136 -1.05 -4.39 15.68
C VAL A 136 -2.04 -3.24 15.62
N GLU A 137 -2.56 -2.94 14.42
CA GLU A 137 -3.61 -1.94 14.25
C GLU A 137 -4.97 -2.55 14.60
N LEU A 138 -5.49 -2.24 15.79
CA LEU A 138 -6.75 -2.79 16.28
C LEU A 138 -7.96 -2.29 15.51
N LYS A 139 -7.93 -1.04 15.01
CA LYS A 139 -9.07 -0.40 14.31
C LYS A 139 -9.06 -0.67 12.81
N ALA A 140 -8.65 -1.87 12.40
CA ALA A 140 -8.78 -2.32 11.02
C ALA A 140 -10.24 -2.69 10.72
N ARG A 141 -10.89 -1.90 9.87
CA ARG A 141 -12.34 -2.04 9.57
C ARG A 141 -12.70 -3.48 9.18
N PHE A 142 -13.65 -4.10 9.87
CA PHE A 142 -14.14 -5.48 9.74
C PHE A 142 -13.20 -6.57 10.28
N ASP A 143 -12.04 -6.23 10.84
CA ASP A 143 -11.06 -7.22 11.33
C ASP A 143 -10.71 -7.01 12.82
N GLU A 144 -11.44 -6.13 13.52
CA GLU A 144 -11.13 -5.72 14.89
C GLU A 144 -11.06 -6.92 15.87
N GLU A 145 -12.04 -7.81 15.83
CA GLU A 145 -12.08 -9.00 16.72
C GLU A 145 -10.91 -9.95 16.43
N ASN A 146 -10.63 -10.20 15.15
CA ASN A 146 -9.51 -11.03 14.74
C ASN A 146 -8.17 -10.44 15.21
N ASN A 147 -7.99 -9.13 15.05
CA ASN A 147 -6.73 -8.47 15.42
C ASN A 147 -6.48 -8.54 16.93
N ILE A 148 -7.53 -8.48 17.78
CA ILE A 148 -7.39 -8.70 19.22
C ILE A 148 -6.95 -10.15 19.54
N VAL A 149 -7.53 -11.12 18.86
CA VAL A 149 -7.16 -12.55 19.05
C VAL A 149 -5.69 -12.78 18.68
N TRP A 150 -5.25 -12.24 17.54
CA TRP A 150 -3.87 -12.36 17.08
C TRP A 150 -2.87 -11.66 18.01
N ALA A 151 -3.21 -10.45 18.45
CA ALA A 151 -2.37 -9.71 19.38
C ALA A 151 -2.10 -10.51 20.66
N ARG A 152 -3.15 -11.07 21.27
CA ARG A 152 -3.05 -11.92 22.47
C ARG A 152 -2.24 -13.21 22.24
N MET A 153 -2.38 -13.80 21.04
CA MET A 153 -1.60 -14.99 20.70
C MET A 153 -0.11 -14.67 20.58
N LEU A 154 0.22 -13.53 19.93
CA LEU A 154 1.61 -13.08 19.80
C LEU A 154 2.23 -12.72 21.16
N GLU A 155 1.49 -12.04 22.04
CA GLU A 155 1.94 -11.78 23.42
C GLU A 155 2.24 -13.07 24.18
N LYS A 156 1.35 -14.05 24.10
CA LYS A 156 1.54 -15.37 24.70
C LYS A 156 2.80 -16.08 24.22
N ALA A 157 3.14 -15.91 22.93
CA ALA A 157 4.35 -16.47 22.33
C ALA A 157 5.64 -15.72 22.72
N GLY A 158 5.51 -14.58 23.43
CA GLY A 158 6.64 -13.76 23.87
C GLY A 158 7.00 -12.59 22.94
N CYS A 159 6.14 -12.26 21.97
CA CYS A 159 6.32 -11.06 21.15
C CYS A 159 6.07 -9.79 21.97
N HIS A 160 6.83 -8.73 21.70
CA HIS A 160 6.52 -7.38 22.13
C HIS A 160 5.44 -6.81 21.23
N VAL A 161 4.20 -6.68 21.71
CA VAL A 161 3.07 -6.18 20.95
C VAL A 161 2.78 -4.73 21.29
N ILE A 162 2.77 -3.87 20.25
CA ILE A 162 2.37 -2.46 20.36
C ILE A 162 0.97 -2.33 19.77
N TYR A 163 0.04 -1.79 20.56
CA TYR A 163 -1.38 -1.65 20.19
C TYR A 163 -1.66 -0.30 19.54
N GLY A 164 -1.36 -0.20 18.23
CA GLY A 164 -1.60 1.01 17.45
C GLY A 164 -0.85 2.24 17.94
N LEU A 165 -1.11 3.37 17.32
CA LEU A 165 -0.60 4.67 17.72
C LEU A 165 -1.76 5.62 18.06
N VAL A 166 -1.58 6.44 19.09
CA VAL A 166 -2.63 7.39 19.48
C VAL A 166 -2.86 8.43 18.37
N GLY A 167 -4.10 8.49 17.87
CA GLY A 167 -4.49 9.47 16.84
C GLY A 167 -4.09 9.10 15.40
N LEU A 168 -3.26 8.10 15.19
CA LEU A 168 -2.82 7.65 13.87
C LEU A 168 -3.22 6.18 13.65
N LYS A 169 -3.45 5.82 12.39
CA LYS A 169 -3.58 4.42 11.97
C LYS A 169 -2.33 4.00 11.23
N THR A 170 -1.77 2.85 11.62
CA THR A 170 -0.60 2.30 10.91
C THR A 170 -1.05 1.53 9.68
N HIS A 171 -0.61 1.99 8.51
CA HIS A 171 -0.96 1.39 7.24
C HIS A 171 0.26 1.02 6.36
N SER A 172 1.46 1.32 6.83
CA SER A 172 2.72 0.90 6.20
C SER A 172 2.86 -0.62 6.13
N LYS A 173 3.55 -1.12 5.11
CA LYS A 173 3.85 -2.53 4.90
C LYS A 173 5.36 -2.69 4.82
N ILE A 174 5.94 -3.02 5.96
CA ILE A 174 7.38 -3.11 6.17
C ILE A 174 7.68 -4.28 7.11
N THR A 175 8.70 -5.06 6.82
CA THR A 175 9.22 -6.09 7.73
C THR A 175 10.73 -5.97 7.78
N LEU A 176 11.26 -5.75 8.95
CA LEU A 176 12.70 -5.68 9.21
C LEU A 176 13.16 -6.95 9.91
N VAL A 177 14.18 -7.59 9.36
CA VAL A 177 14.90 -8.73 9.96
C VAL A 177 16.34 -8.31 10.26
N VAL A 178 16.81 -8.58 11.47
CA VAL A 178 18.19 -8.32 11.90
C VAL A 178 18.89 -9.67 12.06
N ARG A 179 19.95 -9.90 11.32
CA ARG A 179 20.68 -11.16 11.27
C ARG A 179 22.16 -10.94 11.58
N ARG A 180 22.76 -11.91 12.27
CA ARG A 180 24.20 -11.99 12.44
C ARG A 180 24.79 -12.66 11.20
N GLU A 181 25.78 -12.04 10.61
CA GLU A 181 26.56 -12.58 9.49
C GLU A 181 28.02 -12.77 9.93
N GLU A 182 28.82 -13.39 9.11
CA GLU A 182 30.26 -13.56 9.40
C GLU A 182 31.00 -12.21 9.53
N ASP A 183 30.55 -11.22 8.77
CA ASP A 183 31.12 -9.86 8.72
C ASP A 183 30.45 -8.86 9.70
N GLY A 184 29.49 -9.33 10.53
CA GLY A 184 28.82 -8.48 11.51
C GLY A 184 27.30 -8.58 11.47
N ILE A 185 26.61 -7.52 11.87
CA ILE A 185 25.15 -7.46 11.87
C ILE A 185 24.65 -6.92 10.53
N ARG A 186 23.81 -7.68 9.86
CA ARG A 186 23.14 -7.27 8.63
C ARG A 186 21.63 -7.18 8.82
N ARG A 187 21.02 -6.27 8.09
CA ARG A 187 19.59 -6.05 8.10
C ARG A 187 19.01 -6.41 6.75
N TYR A 188 17.84 -6.98 6.77
CA TYR A 188 17.06 -7.38 5.60
C TYR A 188 15.69 -6.80 5.71
N LEU A 189 15.15 -6.32 4.61
CA LEU A 189 13.94 -5.52 4.59
C LEU A 189 12.98 -6.02 3.52
N HIS A 190 11.71 -6.11 3.88
CA HIS A 190 10.61 -6.17 2.92
C HIS A 190 9.81 -4.88 3.00
N LEU A 191 9.57 -4.25 1.86
CA LEU A 191 8.66 -3.11 1.68
C LEU A 191 7.55 -3.51 0.73
N GLY A 192 6.31 -3.13 1.00
CA GLY A 192 5.18 -3.51 0.15
C GLY A 192 4.12 -2.42 -0.01
N THR A 193 3.44 -2.43 -1.15
CA THR A 193 2.24 -1.61 -1.36
C THR A 193 0.98 -2.30 -0.81
N GLY A 194 1.01 -3.63 -0.69
CA GLY A 194 -0.10 -4.50 -0.28
C GLY A 194 0.03 -5.07 1.13
N ASN A 195 -1.11 -5.46 1.70
CA ASN A 195 -1.16 -6.04 3.03
C ASN A 195 -0.48 -7.41 3.11
N TYR A 196 -0.01 -7.78 4.30
CA TYR A 196 0.50 -9.11 4.62
C TYR A 196 -0.63 -10.15 4.74
N HIS A 197 -1.35 -10.35 3.64
CA HIS A 197 -2.54 -11.19 3.58
C HIS A 197 -2.49 -12.07 2.32
N ASP A 198 -2.15 -13.33 2.49
CA ASP A 198 -1.95 -14.32 1.43
C ASP A 198 -3.18 -14.50 0.51
N GLY A 199 -4.38 -14.42 1.06
CA GLY A 199 -5.61 -14.50 0.28
C GLY A 199 -5.80 -13.31 -0.67
N THR A 200 -5.60 -12.07 -0.18
CA THR A 200 -5.74 -10.87 -1.03
C THR A 200 -4.59 -10.72 -2.01
N ALA A 201 -3.40 -11.23 -1.68
CA ALA A 201 -2.24 -11.24 -2.58
C ALA A 201 -2.44 -12.06 -3.87
N ARG A 202 -3.50 -12.90 -3.93
CA ARG A 202 -3.90 -13.64 -5.13
C ARG A 202 -4.91 -12.90 -6.01
N LEU A 203 -5.44 -11.78 -5.52
CA LEU A 203 -6.53 -11.03 -6.16
C LEU A 203 -6.17 -9.58 -6.44
N TYR A 204 -5.21 -9.02 -5.68
CA TYR A 204 -4.81 -7.62 -5.76
C TYR A 204 -3.48 -7.50 -6.48
N THR A 205 -3.36 -6.51 -7.36
CA THR A 205 -2.05 -6.12 -7.88
C THR A 205 -1.32 -5.31 -6.82
N ASP A 206 -0.14 -5.76 -6.43
CA ASP A 206 0.72 -5.06 -5.49
C ASP A 206 2.20 -5.32 -5.82
N PHE A 207 3.06 -4.45 -5.31
CA PHE A 207 4.50 -4.64 -5.35
C PHE A 207 5.05 -5.01 -3.98
N GLY A 208 6.11 -5.82 -3.98
CA GLY A 208 6.93 -6.11 -2.82
C GLY A 208 8.41 -6.00 -3.20
N LEU A 209 9.20 -5.37 -2.36
CA LEU A 209 10.64 -5.27 -2.52
C LEU A 209 11.32 -5.97 -1.35
N LEU A 210 12.19 -6.94 -1.64
CA LEU A 210 13.10 -7.54 -0.67
C LEU A 210 14.49 -6.97 -0.93
N THR A 211 15.12 -6.40 0.07
CA THR A 211 16.42 -5.72 -0.05
C THR A 211 17.27 -5.86 1.20
N ALA A 212 18.57 -5.75 1.03
CA ALA A 212 19.56 -5.59 2.09
C ALA A 212 20.34 -4.27 1.95
N ASP A 213 19.79 -3.32 1.18
CA ASP A 213 20.39 -2.01 1.00
C ASP A 213 20.65 -1.32 2.36
N PRO A 214 21.86 -0.85 2.62
CA PRO A 214 22.23 -0.29 3.92
C PRO A 214 21.43 0.96 4.29
N THR A 215 21.12 1.83 3.35
CA THR A 215 20.39 3.09 3.59
C THR A 215 18.92 2.79 3.91
N LEU A 216 18.25 2.01 3.05
CA LEU A 216 16.85 1.63 3.27
C LEU A 216 16.67 0.85 4.57
N THR A 217 17.61 -0.06 4.90
CA THR A 217 17.53 -0.83 6.17
C THR A 217 17.85 0.02 7.40
N SER A 218 18.71 1.04 7.29
CA SER A 218 18.96 2.01 8.34
C SER A 218 17.74 2.87 8.61
N ASP A 219 17.10 3.35 7.56
CA ASP A 219 15.85 4.09 7.62
C ASP A 219 14.72 3.26 8.25
N ALA A 220 14.66 1.96 7.92
CA ALA A 220 13.71 1.06 8.55
C ALA A 220 13.92 0.93 10.07
N VAL A 221 15.16 0.91 10.54
CA VAL A 221 15.47 0.94 11.98
C VAL A 221 14.99 2.25 12.62
N ALA A 222 15.29 3.39 11.99
CA ALA A 222 14.84 4.70 12.47
C ALA A 222 13.31 4.79 12.47
N PHE A 223 12.66 4.32 11.42
CA PHE A 223 11.19 4.23 11.33
C PHE A 223 10.59 3.45 12.50
N PHE A 224 11.07 2.24 12.79
CA PHE A 224 10.57 1.45 13.92
C PHE A 224 10.87 2.10 15.27
N ARG A 225 12.02 2.77 15.43
CA ARG A 225 12.34 3.54 16.63
C ARG A 225 11.34 4.69 16.82
N GLY A 226 11.01 5.41 15.75
CA GLY A 226 9.97 6.45 15.76
C GLY A 226 8.61 5.92 16.17
N LEU A 227 8.20 4.74 15.68
CA LEU A 227 6.95 4.08 16.07
C LEU A 227 6.94 3.69 17.57
N GLU A 228 8.06 3.22 18.10
CA GLU A 228 8.20 2.80 19.50
C GLU A 228 8.26 3.99 20.45
N SER A 229 8.92 5.09 20.07
CA SER A 229 9.08 6.29 20.88
C SER A 229 7.93 7.30 20.76
N GLY A 230 7.11 7.18 19.71
CA GLY A 230 6.07 8.16 19.36
C GLY A 230 6.62 9.45 18.76
N GLY A 231 7.87 9.47 18.28
CA GLY A 231 8.54 10.61 17.65
C GLY A 231 8.82 10.37 16.16
N ALA A 232 9.05 11.45 15.41
CA ALA A 232 9.55 11.38 14.05
C ALA A 232 11.08 11.27 14.06
N GLU A 233 11.62 10.36 13.27
CA GLU A 233 13.07 10.21 13.03
C GLU A 233 13.41 10.74 11.64
N ALA A 234 14.64 11.25 11.48
CA ALA A 234 15.14 11.64 10.16
C ALA A 234 15.43 10.38 9.33
N LEU A 235 14.94 10.34 8.10
CA LEU A 235 15.13 9.27 7.13
C LEU A 235 15.83 9.84 5.90
N GLU A 236 16.63 9.05 5.25
CA GLU A 236 17.43 9.45 4.09
C GLU A 236 16.71 9.15 2.76
N GLU A 237 16.22 7.92 2.59
CA GLU A 237 15.59 7.43 1.36
C GLU A 237 14.09 7.16 1.55
N LEU A 238 13.67 6.67 2.72
CA LEU A 238 12.27 6.40 3.01
C LEU A 238 11.54 7.68 3.37
N VAL A 239 10.35 7.86 2.79
CA VAL A 239 9.48 9.02 3.09
C VAL A 239 8.23 8.55 3.81
N THR A 240 7.91 9.16 4.94
CA THR A 240 6.82 8.75 5.82
C THR A 240 5.69 9.77 5.91
N ALA A 241 4.46 9.29 6.03
CA ALA A 241 3.35 10.09 6.53
C ALA A 241 3.20 9.88 8.06
N PRO A 242 2.66 10.91 8.80
CA PRO A 242 1.97 12.09 8.27
C PRO A 242 2.87 13.28 7.94
N ASP A 243 4.15 13.28 8.34
CA ASP A 243 4.94 14.51 8.39
C ASP A 243 5.66 14.86 7.07
N GLN A 244 6.19 13.85 6.37
CA GLN A 244 7.10 14.07 5.22
C GLN A 244 6.44 13.81 3.86
N LEU A 245 5.52 12.85 3.76
CA LEU A 245 5.03 12.35 2.46
C LEU A 245 4.34 13.45 1.62
N ALA A 246 3.46 14.26 2.22
CA ALA A 246 2.77 15.30 1.49
C ALA A 246 3.71 16.43 1.02
N PRO A 247 4.59 17.00 1.86
CA PRO A 247 5.61 17.94 1.40
C PRO A 247 6.49 17.38 0.28
N THR A 248 7.02 16.18 0.43
CA THR A 248 7.87 15.54 -0.59
C THR A 248 7.15 15.39 -1.92
N LEU A 249 5.90 14.94 -1.92
CA LEU A 249 5.11 14.84 -3.17
C LEU A 249 4.89 16.20 -3.83
N LEU A 250 4.64 17.25 -3.04
CA LEU A 250 4.48 18.61 -3.56
C LEU A 250 5.78 19.12 -4.18
N ASP A 251 6.91 18.90 -3.52
CA ASP A 251 8.24 19.28 -4.02
C ASP A 251 8.60 18.54 -5.32
N LEU A 252 8.29 17.24 -5.40
CA LEU A 252 8.49 16.45 -6.62
C LEU A 252 7.64 16.97 -7.79
N ILE A 253 6.36 17.34 -7.54
CA ILE A 253 5.49 17.91 -8.56
C ILE A 253 6.00 19.31 -8.99
N GLU A 254 6.42 20.14 -8.04
CA GLU A 254 6.98 21.47 -8.33
C GLU A 254 8.30 21.37 -9.12
N ARG A 255 9.13 20.40 -8.82
CA ARG A 255 10.35 20.11 -9.57
C ARG A 255 10.05 19.81 -11.05
N GLU A 256 9.02 19.01 -11.33
CA GLU A 256 8.58 18.74 -12.71
C GLU A 256 8.10 20.03 -13.40
N CYS A 257 7.39 20.92 -12.69
CA CYS A 257 7.05 22.24 -13.22
C CYS A 257 8.29 23.03 -13.64
N GLY A 258 9.33 23.04 -12.80
CA GLY A 258 10.60 23.70 -13.08
C GLY A 258 11.30 23.12 -14.32
N HIS A 259 11.24 21.78 -14.50
CA HIS A 259 11.77 21.12 -15.70
C HIS A 259 10.99 21.53 -16.96
N ALA A 260 9.65 21.50 -16.92
CA ALA A 260 8.81 21.89 -18.06
C ALA A 260 9.06 23.34 -18.48
N LEU A 261 9.06 24.28 -17.53
CA LEU A 261 9.33 25.70 -17.80
C LEU A 261 10.74 25.95 -18.36
N ALA A 262 11.70 25.10 -18.03
CA ALA A 262 13.05 25.15 -18.58
C ALA A 262 13.23 24.39 -19.91
N GLY A 263 12.14 23.88 -20.51
CA GLY A 263 12.17 23.13 -21.76
C GLY A 263 12.84 21.74 -21.65
N ARG A 264 12.95 21.19 -20.41
CA ARG A 264 13.45 19.84 -20.16
C ARG A 264 12.30 18.84 -20.10
N GLY A 265 12.61 17.55 -20.27
CA GLY A 265 11.61 16.48 -20.13
C GLY A 265 10.95 16.52 -18.74
N ALA A 266 9.62 16.62 -18.72
CA ALA A 266 8.83 16.69 -17.51
C ALA A 266 7.56 15.84 -17.68
N ARG A 267 7.39 14.84 -16.81
CA ARG A 267 6.25 13.95 -16.84
C ARG A 267 5.98 13.35 -15.47
N ILE A 268 4.72 13.20 -15.14
CA ILE A 268 4.26 12.50 -13.94
C ILE A 268 3.37 11.33 -14.37
N VAL A 269 3.69 10.12 -13.91
CA VAL A 269 2.76 8.97 -14.01
C VAL A 269 2.47 8.51 -12.61
N ALA A 270 1.21 8.55 -12.19
CA ALA A 270 0.83 8.19 -10.84
C ALA A 270 -0.32 7.17 -10.82
N LYS A 271 -0.03 5.98 -10.29
CA LYS A 271 -1.01 4.91 -10.06
C LYS A 271 -1.36 4.86 -8.59
N MET A 272 -2.66 4.92 -8.29
CA MET A 272 -3.19 4.87 -6.92
C MET A 272 -4.65 4.39 -6.89
N ASN A 273 -5.18 4.14 -5.69
CA ASN A 273 -6.60 3.80 -5.60
C ASN A 273 -7.50 5.03 -5.65
N SER A 274 -7.09 6.12 -5.00
CA SER A 274 -7.92 7.34 -4.93
C SER A 274 -7.07 8.61 -4.85
N LEU A 275 -7.58 9.68 -5.45
CA LEU A 275 -7.00 11.02 -5.47
C LEU A 275 -8.05 12.03 -5.01
N SER A 276 -7.86 12.62 -3.82
CA SER A 276 -8.82 13.60 -3.28
C SER A 276 -8.16 14.70 -2.43
N ASP A 277 -6.83 14.69 -2.27
CA ASP A 277 -6.14 15.74 -1.54
C ASP A 277 -6.10 17.04 -2.35
N LYS A 278 -6.59 18.13 -1.75
CA LYS A 278 -6.73 19.41 -2.43
C LYS A 278 -5.39 20.07 -2.76
N ALA A 279 -4.38 19.91 -1.93
CA ALA A 279 -3.07 20.51 -2.16
C ALA A 279 -2.37 19.81 -3.33
N ILE A 280 -2.36 18.48 -3.34
CA ILE A 280 -1.83 17.69 -4.44
C ILE A 280 -2.58 17.99 -5.76
N ILE A 281 -3.91 18.02 -5.74
CA ILE A 281 -4.70 18.32 -6.95
C ILE A 281 -4.35 19.71 -7.52
N ARG A 282 -4.21 20.73 -6.67
CA ARG A 282 -3.80 22.06 -7.10
C ARG A 282 -2.40 22.06 -7.71
N ALA A 283 -1.47 21.34 -7.10
CA ALA A 283 -0.11 21.19 -7.62
C ALA A 283 -0.12 20.53 -9.01
N LEU A 284 -0.88 19.43 -9.19
CA LEU A 284 -1.03 18.76 -10.49
C LEU A 284 -1.65 19.69 -11.55
N LEU A 285 -2.68 20.44 -11.22
CA LEU A 285 -3.29 21.41 -12.16
C LEU A 285 -2.28 22.50 -12.56
N ASN A 286 -1.48 22.99 -11.64
CA ASN A 286 -0.43 23.95 -11.93
C ASN A 286 0.67 23.34 -12.79
N ALA A 287 1.07 22.09 -12.51
CA ALA A 287 2.05 21.38 -13.30
C ALA A 287 1.58 21.14 -14.75
N GLY A 288 0.33 20.73 -14.94
CA GLY A 288 -0.27 20.61 -16.28
C GLY A 288 -0.25 21.93 -17.06
N ARG A 289 -0.59 23.05 -16.41
CA ARG A 289 -0.51 24.39 -17.03
C ARG A 289 0.92 24.80 -17.35
N ALA A 290 1.90 24.34 -16.59
CA ALA A 290 3.32 24.58 -16.87
C ALA A 290 3.87 23.73 -18.02
N GLY A 291 3.07 22.78 -18.55
CA GLY A 291 3.43 21.91 -19.65
C GLY A 291 3.90 20.51 -19.25
N VAL A 292 3.71 20.13 -17.98
CA VAL A 292 4.01 18.74 -17.53
C VAL A 292 2.94 17.78 -18.07
N GLU A 293 3.34 16.71 -18.71
CA GLU A 293 2.43 15.62 -19.06
C GLU A 293 2.11 14.79 -17.82
N ILE A 294 0.82 14.58 -17.53
CA ILE A 294 0.37 13.90 -16.32
C ILE A 294 -0.58 12.76 -16.68
N ASP A 295 -0.16 11.53 -16.40
CA ASP A 295 -0.97 10.32 -16.53
C ASP A 295 -1.36 9.80 -15.15
N LEU A 296 -2.66 9.83 -14.83
CA LEU A 296 -3.21 9.34 -13.57
C LEU A 296 -3.95 8.02 -13.80
N ILE A 297 -3.56 6.97 -13.10
CA ILE A 297 -4.23 5.67 -13.11
C ILE A 297 -4.94 5.50 -11.77
N VAL A 298 -6.24 5.85 -11.72
CA VAL A 298 -7.03 5.91 -10.48
C VAL A 298 -8.25 5.03 -10.61
N ARG A 299 -8.34 3.95 -9.82
CA ARG A 299 -9.46 3.00 -9.89
C ARG A 299 -10.70 3.36 -9.08
N GLY A 300 -10.57 4.25 -8.11
CA GLY A 300 -11.63 4.66 -7.20
C GLY A 300 -11.95 6.16 -7.32
N ILE A 301 -12.04 6.83 -6.19
CA ILE A 301 -12.36 8.27 -6.13
C ILE A 301 -11.27 9.08 -6.82
N CYS A 302 -11.66 9.88 -7.81
CA CYS A 302 -10.78 10.86 -8.46
C CYS A 302 -11.49 12.23 -8.44
N CYS A 303 -10.89 13.20 -7.76
CA CYS A 303 -11.42 14.56 -7.66
C CYS A 303 -10.75 15.54 -8.64
N VAL A 304 -10.13 15.01 -9.70
CA VAL A 304 -9.64 15.77 -10.85
C VAL A 304 -10.57 15.51 -12.03
N ILE A 305 -11.02 16.57 -12.70
CA ILE A 305 -11.68 16.47 -13.99
C ILE A 305 -10.58 16.66 -15.05
N PRO A 306 -10.26 15.63 -15.85
CA PRO A 306 -9.20 15.71 -16.85
C PRO A 306 -9.66 16.46 -18.10
N GLU A 307 -8.70 16.87 -18.94
CA GLU A 307 -8.92 17.33 -20.31
C GLU A 307 -9.86 18.54 -20.43
N ILE A 308 -9.88 19.40 -19.42
CA ILE A 308 -10.62 20.69 -19.46
C ILE A 308 -9.70 21.76 -20.04
N GLU A 309 -10.13 22.35 -21.18
CA GLU A 309 -9.39 23.41 -21.89
C GLU A 309 -8.95 24.55 -20.96
N GLY A 310 -7.66 24.87 -20.99
CA GLY A 310 -7.04 25.90 -20.16
C GLY A 310 -6.91 25.56 -18.67
N VAL A 311 -7.33 24.37 -18.25
CA VAL A 311 -7.31 23.94 -16.85
C VAL A 311 -6.52 22.67 -16.63
N SER A 312 -6.81 21.61 -17.38
CA SER A 312 -6.25 20.26 -17.21
C SER A 312 -5.97 19.57 -18.55
N ASP A 313 -5.61 20.32 -19.57
CA ASP A 313 -5.35 19.83 -20.94
C ASP A 313 -4.31 18.69 -20.97
N ASN A 314 -3.29 18.79 -20.12
CA ASN A 314 -2.19 17.84 -20.06
C ASN A 314 -2.39 16.77 -18.95
N ILE A 315 -3.60 16.64 -18.42
CA ILE A 315 -3.90 15.65 -17.38
C ILE A 315 -4.83 14.58 -17.95
N HIS A 316 -4.34 13.37 -18.04
CA HIS A 316 -5.08 12.21 -18.51
C HIS A 316 -5.39 11.28 -17.35
N VAL A 317 -6.66 10.87 -17.23
CA VAL A 317 -7.09 9.98 -16.15
C VAL A 317 -7.63 8.69 -16.76
N ARG A 318 -7.13 7.56 -16.25
CA ARG A 318 -7.60 6.22 -16.62
C ARG A 318 -7.97 5.44 -15.38
N SER A 319 -8.98 4.58 -15.52
CA SER A 319 -9.34 3.59 -14.50
C SER A 319 -9.22 2.21 -15.09
N ILE A 320 -8.57 1.30 -14.37
CA ILE A 320 -8.44 -0.09 -14.76
C ILE A 320 -9.38 -0.91 -13.89
N VAL A 321 -10.36 -1.54 -14.52
CA VAL A 321 -11.29 -2.49 -13.90
C VAL A 321 -11.18 -3.80 -14.67
N GLY A 322 -10.74 -4.85 -13.99
CA GLY A 322 -10.50 -6.14 -14.64
C GLY A 322 -10.55 -7.29 -13.66
N ARG A 323 -9.82 -8.35 -13.99
CA ARG A 323 -9.73 -9.57 -13.20
C ARG A 323 -9.23 -9.34 -11.79
N ASN A 324 -8.18 -8.51 -11.66
CA ASN A 324 -7.54 -8.21 -10.39
C ASN A 324 -7.96 -6.83 -9.89
N LEU A 325 -7.94 -6.63 -8.58
CA LEU A 325 -8.10 -5.30 -7.99
C LEU A 325 -6.78 -4.54 -8.14
N GLU A 326 -6.80 -3.43 -8.85
CA GLU A 326 -5.63 -2.56 -9.03
C GLU A 326 -5.33 -1.80 -7.72
N HIS A 327 -4.47 -2.36 -6.87
CA HIS A 327 -4.23 -1.89 -5.51
C HIS A 327 -2.87 -1.22 -5.33
N ALA A 328 -1.88 -1.56 -6.13
CA ALA A 328 -0.54 -0.99 -6.06
C ALA A 328 -0.54 0.54 -6.20
N ARG A 329 0.36 1.21 -5.48
CA ARG A 329 0.67 2.62 -5.65
C ARG A 329 2.10 2.73 -6.12
N ALA A 330 2.25 3.37 -7.28
CA ALA A 330 3.54 3.65 -7.88
C ALA A 330 3.51 5.03 -8.55
N PHE A 331 4.54 5.82 -8.32
CA PHE A 331 4.65 7.17 -8.85
C PHE A 331 5.96 7.30 -9.61
N VAL A 332 5.91 7.90 -10.77
CA VAL A 332 7.07 8.12 -11.64
C VAL A 332 7.18 9.62 -11.92
N PHE A 333 8.36 10.16 -11.72
CA PHE A 333 8.72 11.53 -12.05
C PHE A 333 9.89 11.50 -13.05
N GLU A 334 9.78 12.25 -14.16
CA GLU A 334 10.78 12.23 -15.23
C GLU A 334 12.07 12.94 -14.86
N ASN A 335 12.01 13.93 -13.98
CA ASN A 335 13.17 14.62 -13.41
C ASN A 335 14.22 15.05 -14.45
N GLY A 336 13.77 15.70 -15.53
CA GLY A 336 14.68 16.17 -16.57
C GLY A 336 15.44 15.08 -17.30
N GLY A 337 14.94 13.84 -17.33
CA GLY A 337 15.57 12.66 -17.93
C GLY A 337 16.26 11.72 -16.92
N GLN A 338 16.27 12.06 -15.63
CA GLN A 338 16.77 11.22 -14.54
C GLN A 338 15.59 10.57 -13.80
N ARG A 339 14.81 9.77 -14.51
CA ARG A 339 13.56 9.20 -14.04
C ARG A 339 13.66 8.51 -12.69
N GLU A 340 12.76 8.88 -11.79
CA GLU A 340 12.63 8.31 -10.46
C GLU A 340 11.31 7.55 -10.33
N VAL A 341 11.34 6.43 -9.59
CA VAL A 341 10.16 5.58 -9.34
C VAL A 341 10.00 5.39 -7.85
N TYR A 342 8.81 5.71 -7.36
CA TYR A 342 8.43 5.56 -5.96
C TYR A 342 7.34 4.51 -5.81
N LEU A 343 7.49 3.60 -4.87
CA LEU A 343 6.44 2.69 -4.42
C LEU A 343 5.87 3.19 -3.10
N SER A 344 4.56 3.08 -2.89
CA SER A 344 3.95 3.59 -1.67
C SER A 344 2.82 2.71 -1.15
N SER A 345 2.60 2.78 0.15
CA SER A 345 1.37 2.26 0.79
C SER A 345 0.22 3.27 0.75
N ALA A 346 0.49 4.54 0.40
CA ALA A 346 -0.43 5.66 0.48
C ALA A 346 -1.15 5.96 -0.84
N ASP A 347 -2.43 6.27 -0.74
CA ASP A 347 -3.18 7.02 -1.76
C ASP A 347 -3.00 8.52 -1.55
N TRP A 348 -3.22 9.35 -2.55
CA TRP A 348 -3.17 10.80 -2.44
C TRP A 348 -4.50 11.35 -1.88
N MET A 349 -4.80 10.95 -0.66
CA MET A 349 -5.98 11.34 0.11
C MET A 349 -5.57 11.97 1.44
N PRO A 350 -6.34 12.94 1.98
CA PRO A 350 -6.02 13.57 3.26
C PRO A 350 -5.82 12.57 4.41
N ARG A 351 -6.60 11.48 4.43
CA ARG A 351 -6.46 10.45 5.48
C ARG A 351 -5.12 9.73 5.41
N ASN A 352 -4.59 9.45 4.22
CA ASN A 352 -3.31 8.76 4.03
C ASN A 352 -2.15 9.72 4.33
N LEU A 353 -2.24 10.95 3.81
CA LEU A 353 -1.16 11.92 3.89
C LEU A 353 -0.98 12.52 5.29
N TYR A 354 -2.07 12.64 6.10
CA TYR A 354 -2.05 13.42 7.34
C TYR A 354 -2.55 12.68 8.59
N ARG A 355 -3.13 11.48 8.46
CA ARG A 355 -3.78 10.76 9.57
C ARG A 355 -3.41 9.28 9.65
N ARG A 356 -2.40 8.87 8.91
CA ARG A 356 -1.89 7.50 8.90
C ARG A 356 -0.38 7.48 8.90
N VAL A 357 0.17 6.39 9.40
CA VAL A 357 1.57 6.06 9.15
C VAL A 357 1.63 5.28 7.84
N GLU A 358 2.23 5.89 6.84
CA GLU A 358 2.43 5.33 5.50
C GLU A 358 3.92 5.43 5.14
N LEU A 359 4.30 4.69 4.13
CA LEU A 359 5.65 4.72 3.54
C LEU A 359 5.55 4.89 2.02
#